data_027f960bae721c2be4d4666ffb94f505
#
_entry.id   027f960bae721c2be4d4666ffb94f505
#
_cell.length_a   1.000
_cell.length_b   1.000
_cell.length_c   1.000
_cell.angle_alpha   90.00
_cell.angle_beta   90.00
_cell.angle_gamma   90.00
#
_symmetry.space_group_name_H-M   'P 1'
#
loop_
_entity.id
_entity.type
_entity.pdbx_description
1 polymer ?
#
loop_
_entity_poly.entity_id
_entity_poly.type
_entity_poly.pdbx_seq_one_letter_code
_entity_poly.pdbx_strand_id
1 'polypeptide(L)'
;MQDIAPTSLLHELVAPLGFNAGQEHDIFHCMENNQSGKVFHASHWTLLRDREVLIFQKKDVADVVPQVHIEEKWLDDSFVIPRQKEIACIDADKVKGPLTIRRWNQGDKFVPLGMSGKKKVSDYMTDRKFTLFQKERQWVVCSGEDIVWLVNERSDHRYRVTENTRRVLLLSIKVKDGE
;
A
#
# COMPACT_ATOMS: atom_id res chain seq x y z
N MET A 1 9.74 -37.01 18.01
CA MET A 1 9.04 -35.90 17.35
C MET A 1 8.34 -36.49 16.14
N GLN A 2 6.97 -36.57 16.14
CA GLN A 2 6.26 -37.03 14.96
C GLN A 2 6.35 -35.93 13.89
N ASP A 3 6.93 -36.27 12.73
CA ASP A 3 6.89 -35.39 11.57
C ASP A 3 5.42 -35.30 11.10
N ILE A 4 4.82 -34.14 11.34
CA ILE A 4 3.48 -33.83 10.83
C ILE A 4 3.60 -33.64 9.32
N ALA A 5 2.83 -34.43 8.55
CA ALA A 5 2.84 -34.28 7.10
C ALA A 5 2.45 -32.84 6.69
N PRO A 6 3.15 -32.21 5.74
CA PRO A 6 2.86 -30.82 5.33
C PRO A 6 1.40 -30.58 4.92
N THR A 7 0.75 -31.59 4.35
CA THR A 7 -0.69 -31.56 3.99
C THR A 7 -1.60 -31.49 5.22
N SER A 8 -1.27 -32.20 6.30
CA SER A 8 -2.05 -32.17 7.55
C SER A 8 -1.94 -30.80 8.23
N LEU A 9 -0.75 -30.21 8.22
CA LEU A 9 -0.55 -28.87 8.76
C LEU A 9 -1.33 -27.81 7.94
N LEU A 10 -1.31 -27.91 6.61
CA LEU A 10 -2.09 -27.03 5.76
C LEU A 10 -3.59 -27.14 6.05
N HIS A 11 -4.11 -28.37 6.18
CA HIS A 11 -5.51 -28.62 6.53
C HIS A 11 -5.90 -27.90 7.84
N GLU A 12 -5.12 -28.07 8.89
CA GLU A 12 -5.37 -27.41 10.19
C GLU A 12 -5.38 -25.89 10.10
N LEU A 13 -4.61 -25.31 9.19
CA LEU A 13 -4.56 -23.85 8.98
C LEU A 13 -5.75 -23.32 8.16
N VAL A 14 -6.17 -24.02 7.10
CA VAL A 14 -7.10 -23.45 6.11
C VAL A 14 -8.53 -23.94 6.27
N ALA A 15 -8.77 -25.18 6.77
CA ALA A 15 -10.11 -25.71 6.97
C ALA A 15 -10.97 -24.86 7.94
N PRO A 16 -10.44 -24.38 9.10
CA PRO A 16 -11.19 -23.50 10.00
C PRO A 16 -11.57 -22.15 9.37
N LEU A 17 -10.86 -21.74 8.32
CA LEU A 17 -11.13 -20.50 7.58
C LEU A 17 -12.15 -20.69 6.46
N GLY A 18 -12.66 -21.92 6.27
CA GLY A 18 -13.71 -22.24 5.32
C GLY A 18 -13.23 -22.56 3.91
N PHE A 19 -11.96 -22.91 3.73
CA PHE A 19 -11.47 -23.48 2.47
C PHE A 19 -11.85 -24.96 2.40
N ASN A 20 -12.34 -25.40 1.22
CA ASN A 20 -12.74 -26.80 1.00
C ASN A 20 -11.56 -27.68 0.56
N ALA A 21 -11.75 -29.00 0.59
CA ALA A 21 -10.71 -29.97 0.26
C ALA A 21 -10.09 -29.78 -1.14
N GLY A 22 -10.87 -29.37 -2.15
CA GLY A 22 -10.35 -29.06 -3.47
C GLY A 22 -9.42 -27.84 -3.45
N GLN A 23 -9.80 -26.79 -2.72
CA GLN A 23 -8.97 -25.61 -2.54
C GLN A 23 -7.69 -25.91 -1.74
N GLU A 24 -7.78 -26.78 -0.72
CA GLU A 24 -6.60 -27.24 0.03
C GLU A 24 -5.59 -27.94 -0.89
N HIS A 25 -6.10 -28.83 -1.76
CA HIS A 25 -5.26 -29.50 -2.75
C HIS A 25 -4.58 -28.50 -3.71
N ASP A 26 -5.33 -27.52 -4.22
CA ASP A 26 -4.82 -26.51 -5.14
C ASP A 26 -3.80 -25.58 -4.46
N ILE A 27 -4.04 -25.21 -3.19
CA ILE A 27 -3.10 -24.40 -2.39
C ILE A 27 -1.79 -25.20 -2.20
N PHE A 28 -1.88 -26.47 -1.81
CA PHE A 28 -0.72 -27.32 -1.63
C PHE A 28 0.09 -27.46 -2.93
N HIS A 29 -0.59 -27.72 -4.04
CA HIS A 29 0.02 -27.82 -5.36
C HIS A 29 0.74 -26.51 -5.79
N CYS A 30 0.15 -25.34 -5.48
CA CYS A 30 0.80 -24.06 -5.71
C CYS A 30 2.06 -23.85 -4.87
N MET A 31 2.08 -24.40 -3.65
CA MET A 31 3.25 -24.34 -2.79
C MET A 31 4.40 -25.20 -3.34
N GLU A 32 4.11 -26.45 -3.72
CA GLU A 32 5.08 -27.37 -4.28
C GLU A 32 5.69 -26.87 -5.59
N ASN A 33 4.87 -26.26 -6.45
CA ASN A 33 5.31 -25.77 -7.76
C ASN A 33 5.79 -24.30 -7.76
N ASN A 34 5.95 -23.69 -6.58
CA ASN A 34 6.37 -22.30 -6.42
C ASN A 34 5.54 -21.28 -7.25
N GLN A 35 4.24 -21.55 -7.43
CA GLN A 35 3.35 -20.66 -8.16
C GLN A 35 2.94 -19.47 -7.28
N SER A 36 3.52 -18.31 -7.52
CA SER A 36 3.17 -17.07 -6.84
C SER A 36 2.02 -16.33 -7.53
N GLY A 37 1.27 -15.51 -6.77
CA GLY A 37 0.18 -14.69 -7.28
C GLY A 37 -1.18 -15.39 -7.36
N LYS A 38 -1.29 -16.64 -6.93
CA LYS A 38 -2.58 -17.35 -6.89
C LYS A 38 -3.42 -16.91 -5.70
N VAL A 39 -4.70 -16.68 -5.96
CA VAL A 39 -5.68 -16.23 -4.96
C VAL A 39 -6.79 -17.28 -4.83
N PHE A 40 -7.13 -17.60 -3.59
CA PHE A 40 -8.20 -18.54 -3.22
C PHE A 40 -9.22 -17.84 -2.34
N HIS A 41 -10.50 -18.10 -2.56
CA HIS A 41 -11.59 -17.41 -1.89
C HIS A 41 -12.44 -18.42 -1.09
N ALA A 42 -12.47 -18.27 0.23
CA ALA A 42 -13.48 -18.86 1.12
C ALA A 42 -14.61 -17.85 1.38
N SER A 43 -15.60 -18.19 2.21
CA SER A 43 -16.73 -17.31 2.51
C SER A 43 -16.28 -15.98 3.10
N HIS A 44 -15.45 -16.01 4.16
CA HIS A 44 -15.02 -14.83 4.93
C HIS A 44 -13.54 -14.51 4.77
N TRP A 45 -12.78 -15.36 4.06
CA TRP A 45 -11.35 -15.23 3.92
C TRP A 45 -10.91 -15.27 2.46
N THR A 46 -9.84 -14.59 2.16
CA THR A 46 -9.09 -14.71 0.91
C THR A 46 -7.66 -15.10 1.28
N LEU A 47 -7.10 -16.05 0.56
CA LEU A 47 -5.73 -16.49 0.69
C LEU A 47 -4.98 -16.14 -0.57
N LEU A 48 -3.83 -15.51 -0.42
CA LEU A 48 -2.88 -15.22 -1.49
C LEU A 48 -1.60 -16.04 -1.27
N ARG A 49 -1.20 -16.82 -2.28
CA ARG A 49 0.16 -17.38 -2.36
C ARG A 49 1.08 -16.32 -2.94
N ASP A 50 1.92 -15.71 -2.09
CA ASP A 50 2.90 -14.72 -2.54
C ASP A 50 4.32 -15.20 -2.23
N ARG A 51 5.11 -15.47 -3.27
CA ARG A 51 6.46 -16.02 -3.18
C ARG A 51 6.49 -17.29 -2.31
N GLU A 52 7.08 -17.21 -1.11
CA GLU A 52 7.22 -18.34 -0.19
C GLU A 52 6.22 -18.34 0.97
N VAL A 53 5.26 -17.38 0.97
CA VAL A 53 4.31 -17.22 2.06
C VAL A 53 2.86 -17.37 1.61
N LEU A 54 2.00 -17.76 2.55
CA LEU A 54 0.55 -17.70 2.44
C LEU A 54 0.06 -16.50 3.24
N ILE A 55 -0.67 -15.61 2.59
CA ILE A 55 -1.21 -14.40 3.20
C ILE A 55 -2.72 -14.53 3.28
N PHE A 56 -3.25 -14.46 4.50
CA PHE A 56 -4.68 -14.53 4.76
C PHE A 56 -5.25 -13.14 4.97
N GLN A 57 -6.37 -12.85 4.32
CA GLN A 57 -7.08 -11.59 4.46
C GLN A 57 -8.56 -11.86 4.71
N LYS A 58 -9.10 -11.25 5.76
CA LYS A 58 -10.54 -11.28 6.03
C LYS A 58 -11.28 -10.37 5.05
N LYS A 59 -12.40 -10.85 4.49
CA LYS A 59 -13.21 -10.11 3.49
C LYS A 59 -14.02 -8.98 4.08
N ASP A 60 -14.49 -9.13 5.32
CA ASP A 60 -15.46 -8.23 5.96
C ASP A 60 -14.81 -6.98 6.60
N VAL A 61 -13.56 -6.66 6.24
CA VAL A 61 -12.95 -5.41 6.68
C VAL A 61 -13.50 -4.27 5.83
N ALA A 62 -14.31 -3.42 6.44
CA ALA A 62 -14.85 -2.23 5.77
C ALA A 62 -13.73 -1.44 5.11
N ASP A 63 -13.90 -1.10 3.83
CA ASP A 63 -12.96 -0.27 3.08
C ASP A 63 -13.17 1.21 3.46
N VAL A 64 -12.72 1.55 4.67
CA VAL A 64 -12.84 2.92 5.19
C VAL A 64 -11.86 3.81 4.44
N VAL A 65 -12.38 4.84 3.79
CA VAL A 65 -11.54 5.87 3.16
C VAL A 65 -10.82 6.63 4.27
N PRO A 66 -9.49 6.61 4.31
CA PRO A 66 -8.74 7.30 5.35
C PRO A 66 -8.85 8.81 5.17
N GLN A 67 -8.70 9.55 6.27
CA GLN A 67 -8.65 10.99 6.22
C GLN A 67 -7.20 11.47 6.13
N VAL A 68 -6.94 12.38 5.18
CA VAL A 68 -5.65 13.07 5.10
C VAL A 68 -5.65 14.19 6.15
N HIS A 69 -4.73 14.09 7.08
CA HIS A 69 -4.42 15.18 7.99
C HIS A 69 -3.37 16.07 7.35
N ILE A 70 -3.66 17.38 7.27
CA ILE A 70 -2.81 18.37 6.64
C ILE A 70 -2.38 19.37 7.71
N GLU A 71 -1.08 19.50 7.92
CA GLU A 71 -0.49 20.52 8.79
C GLU A 71 0.35 21.45 7.92
N GLU A 72 0.03 22.74 7.95
CA GLU A 72 0.81 23.77 7.25
C GLU A 72 1.86 24.36 8.18
N LYS A 73 3.09 24.48 7.70
CA LYS A 73 4.19 25.11 8.44
C LYS A 73 5.00 26.07 7.57
N TRP A 74 5.38 27.18 8.17
CA TRP A 74 6.40 28.05 7.61
C TRP A 74 7.79 27.50 7.94
N LEU A 75 8.68 27.52 6.95
CA LEU A 75 10.05 27.07 7.15
C LEU A 75 10.85 28.13 7.88
N ASP A 76 11.56 27.70 8.90
CA ASP A 76 12.61 28.45 9.59
C ASP A 76 13.89 27.59 9.66
N ASP A 77 14.96 28.16 10.19
CA ASP A 77 16.27 27.51 10.27
C ASP A 77 16.27 26.26 11.17
N SER A 78 15.24 26.07 12.00
CA SER A 78 15.08 24.93 12.89
C SER A 78 14.29 23.77 12.27
N PHE A 79 13.63 23.99 11.12
CA PHE A 79 12.75 22.99 10.52
C PHE A 79 13.53 21.81 9.95
N VAL A 80 13.18 20.63 10.41
CA VAL A 80 13.76 19.38 9.91
C VAL A 80 12.71 18.66 9.06
N ILE A 81 13.03 18.39 7.80
CA ILE A 81 12.15 17.62 6.91
C ILE A 81 11.99 16.20 7.44
N PRO A 82 10.73 15.74 7.71
CA PRO A 82 10.48 14.38 8.14
C PRO A 82 10.98 13.36 7.10
N ARG A 83 11.60 12.28 7.58
CA ARG A 83 12.12 11.20 6.71
C ARG A 83 11.26 9.95 6.73
N GLN A 84 10.26 9.91 7.61
CA GLN A 84 9.32 8.81 7.72
C GLN A 84 8.44 8.78 6.47
N LYS A 85 8.17 7.59 5.94
CA LYS A 85 7.31 7.41 4.75
C LYS A 85 5.82 7.67 5.04
N GLU A 86 5.46 7.65 6.32
CA GLU A 86 4.12 7.93 6.85
C GLU A 86 3.77 9.43 6.81
N ILE A 87 4.78 10.29 6.60
CA ILE A 87 4.60 11.74 6.50
C ILE A 87 5.17 12.24 5.19
N ALA A 88 4.33 12.78 4.31
CA ALA A 88 4.82 13.51 3.15
C ALA A 88 5.01 14.98 3.52
N CYS A 89 6.20 15.52 3.23
CA CYS A 89 6.51 16.94 3.32
C CYS A 89 6.63 17.51 1.91
N ILE A 90 5.71 18.38 1.53
CA ILE A 90 5.62 18.95 0.18
C ILE A 90 5.60 20.47 0.22
N ASP A 91 6.08 21.09 -0.84
CA ASP A 91 6.04 22.52 -1.05
C ASP A 91 4.60 22.99 -1.26
N ALA A 92 4.09 23.82 -0.34
CA ALA A 92 2.70 24.27 -0.36
C ALA A 92 2.35 25.08 -1.60
N ASP A 93 3.31 25.86 -2.13
CA ASP A 93 3.07 26.76 -3.26
C ASP A 93 2.99 26.00 -4.61
N LYS A 94 3.40 24.73 -4.63
CA LYS A 94 3.26 23.85 -5.79
C LYS A 94 1.91 23.13 -5.86
N VAL A 95 1.16 23.12 -4.76
CA VAL A 95 -0.15 22.47 -4.69
C VAL A 95 -1.20 23.33 -5.37
N LYS A 96 -1.89 22.77 -6.35
CA LYS A 96 -2.94 23.45 -7.12
C LYS A 96 -4.31 22.94 -6.71
N GLY A 97 -5.01 23.72 -5.89
CA GLY A 97 -6.36 23.38 -5.42
C GLY A 97 -6.39 22.37 -4.26
N PRO A 98 -7.57 21.84 -3.96
CA PRO A 98 -7.75 20.94 -2.83
C PRO A 98 -7.04 19.61 -3.02
N LEU A 99 -6.47 19.09 -1.92
CA LEU A 99 -5.93 17.73 -1.89
C LEU A 99 -7.06 16.73 -1.73
N THR A 100 -7.04 15.70 -2.57
CA THR A 100 -7.99 14.59 -2.54
C THR A 100 -7.29 13.27 -2.31
N ILE A 101 -7.98 12.30 -1.68
CA ILE A 101 -7.47 10.95 -1.50
C ILE A 101 -8.33 9.96 -2.28
N ARG A 102 -7.71 9.02 -2.96
CA ARG A 102 -8.37 7.93 -3.68
C ARG A 102 -7.50 6.68 -3.74
N ARG A 103 -8.11 5.57 -4.12
CA ARG A 103 -7.32 4.40 -4.55
C ARG A 103 -6.52 4.75 -5.80
N TRP A 104 -5.34 4.15 -5.92
CA TRP A 104 -4.61 4.24 -7.18
C TRP A 104 -5.38 3.54 -8.30
N ASN A 105 -5.18 3.98 -9.53
CA ASN A 105 -5.77 3.38 -10.72
C ASN A 105 -4.70 2.86 -11.67
N GLN A 106 -5.07 1.85 -12.46
CA GLN A 106 -4.21 1.38 -13.54
C GLN A 106 -3.88 2.55 -14.49
N GLY A 107 -2.60 2.73 -14.79
CA GLY A 107 -2.12 3.84 -15.61
C GLY A 107 -1.64 5.07 -14.82
N ASP A 108 -1.93 5.17 -13.53
CA ASP A 108 -1.40 6.23 -12.67
C ASP A 108 0.13 6.31 -12.74
N LYS A 109 0.63 7.54 -12.81
CA LYS A 109 2.07 7.84 -12.88
C LYS A 109 2.42 8.95 -11.91
N PHE A 110 3.61 8.89 -11.34
CA PHE A 110 4.19 9.95 -10.52
C PHE A 110 5.70 9.98 -10.72
N VAL A 111 6.37 10.98 -10.20
CA VAL A 111 7.83 11.06 -10.16
C VAL A 111 8.28 10.77 -8.74
N PRO A 112 8.73 9.55 -8.40
CA PRO A 112 9.14 9.24 -7.02
C PRO A 112 10.22 10.20 -6.53
N LEU A 113 10.10 10.68 -5.29
CA LEU A 113 11.07 11.59 -4.69
C LEU A 113 12.49 11.03 -4.80
N GLY A 114 13.42 11.83 -5.36
CA GLY A 114 14.79 11.43 -5.65
C GLY A 114 15.00 10.85 -7.06
N MET A 115 13.95 10.70 -7.86
CA MET A 115 14.03 10.27 -9.26
C MET A 115 13.70 11.42 -10.21
N SER A 116 14.23 11.36 -11.44
CA SER A 116 14.00 12.40 -12.46
C SER A 116 12.88 12.07 -13.46
N GLY A 117 12.46 10.81 -13.55
CA GLY A 117 11.49 10.33 -14.53
C GLY A 117 10.15 9.91 -13.95
N LYS A 118 9.09 10.04 -14.76
CA LYS A 118 7.78 9.47 -14.41
C LYS A 118 7.84 7.96 -14.37
N LYS A 119 7.26 7.37 -13.33
CA LYS A 119 7.13 5.93 -13.14
C LYS A 119 5.66 5.57 -12.95
N LYS A 120 5.22 4.46 -13.55
CA LYS A 120 3.89 3.93 -13.24
C LYS A 120 3.83 3.50 -11.78
N VAL A 121 2.71 3.78 -11.10
CA VAL A 121 2.48 3.36 -9.71
C VAL A 121 2.54 1.83 -9.62
N SER A 122 1.99 1.11 -10.61
CA SER A 122 2.07 -0.35 -10.71
C SER A 122 3.51 -0.87 -10.70
N ASP A 123 4.39 -0.23 -11.48
CA ASP A 123 5.79 -0.64 -11.61
C ASP A 123 6.57 -0.32 -10.33
N TYR A 124 6.30 0.86 -9.74
CA TYR A 124 6.88 1.24 -8.45
C TYR A 124 6.54 0.21 -7.36
N MET A 125 5.28 -0.17 -7.24
CA MET A 125 4.84 -1.15 -6.25
C MET A 125 5.45 -2.54 -6.52
N THR A 126 5.60 -2.92 -7.81
CA THR A 126 6.24 -4.19 -8.19
C THR A 126 7.70 -4.22 -7.76
N ASP A 127 8.45 -3.15 -8.04
CA ASP A 127 9.87 -3.05 -7.64
C ASP A 127 10.04 -3.04 -6.12
N ARG A 128 9.05 -2.50 -5.40
CA ARG A 128 8.98 -2.51 -3.93
C ARG A 128 8.45 -3.84 -3.38
N LYS A 129 8.19 -4.82 -4.26
CA LYS A 129 7.70 -6.16 -3.90
C LYS A 129 6.37 -6.16 -3.13
N PHE A 130 5.49 -5.23 -3.46
CA PHE A 130 4.14 -5.22 -2.90
C PHE A 130 3.41 -6.50 -3.26
N THR A 131 2.72 -7.07 -2.29
CA THR A 131 1.78 -8.16 -2.53
C THR A 131 0.56 -7.65 -3.31
N LEU A 132 -0.21 -8.56 -3.89
CA LEU A 132 -1.44 -8.21 -4.57
C LEU A 132 -2.40 -7.45 -3.63
N PHE A 133 -2.57 -7.91 -2.39
CA PHE A 133 -3.42 -7.25 -1.40
C PHE A 133 -2.94 -5.84 -1.02
N GLN A 134 -1.64 -5.63 -0.94
CA GLN A 134 -1.09 -4.29 -0.69
C GLN A 134 -1.35 -3.36 -1.87
N LYS A 135 -1.21 -3.85 -3.11
CA LYS A 135 -1.52 -3.08 -4.32
C LYS A 135 -2.98 -2.67 -4.36
N GLU A 136 -3.91 -3.59 -4.12
CA GLU A 136 -5.35 -3.30 -4.11
C GLU A 136 -5.74 -2.23 -3.07
N ARG A 137 -5.03 -2.18 -1.95
CA ARG A 137 -5.30 -1.25 -0.84
C ARG A 137 -4.51 0.04 -0.88
N GLN A 138 -3.68 0.26 -1.90
CA GLN A 138 -2.83 1.44 -1.96
C GLN A 138 -3.64 2.70 -2.22
N TRP A 139 -3.41 3.71 -1.39
CA TRP A 139 -3.99 5.05 -1.52
C TRP A 139 -3.00 6.02 -2.14
N VAL A 140 -3.53 7.01 -2.85
CA VAL A 140 -2.78 8.16 -3.36
C VAL A 140 -3.45 9.45 -2.94
N VAL A 141 -2.65 10.45 -2.61
CA VAL A 141 -3.12 11.83 -2.43
C VAL A 141 -2.78 12.60 -3.69
N CYS A 142 -3.76 13.35 -4.20
CA CYS A 142 -3.67 14.08 -5.45
C CYS A 142 -3.91 15.58 -5.25
N SER A 143 -3.25 16.40 -6.08
CA SER A 143 -3.56 17.81 -6.32
C SER A 143 -4.08 17.92 -7.75
N GLY A 144 -5.39 18.05 -7.93
CA GLY A 144 -6.02 17.85 -9.24
C GLY A 144 -5.77 16.44 -9.76
N GLU A 145 -5.20 16.33 -10.97
CA GLU A 145 -4.87 15.03 -11.59
C GLU A 145 -3.50 14.47 -11.18
N ASP A 146 -2.65 15.31 -10.60
CA ASP A 146 -1.30 14.92 -10.24
C ASP A 146 -1.26 14.22 -8.87
N ILE A 147 -0.63 13.05 -8.83
CA ILE A 147 -0.31 12.38 -7.56
C ILE A 147 0.81 13.17 -6.87
N VAL A 148 0.57 13.60 -5.64
CA VAL A 148 1.57 14.28 -4.80
C VAL A 148 2.20 13.33 -3.78
N TRP A 149 1.49 12.28 -3.40
CA TRP A 149 1.97 11.29 -2.44
C TRP A 149 1.36 9.91 -2.68
N LEU A 150 2.22 8.92 -2.85
CA LEU A 150 1.86 7.51 -2.71
C LEU A 150 1.88 7.22 -1.21
N VAL A 151 0.70 7.07 -0.62
CA VAL A 151 0.50 7.07 0.84
C VAL A 151 1.36 6.01 1.53
N ASN A 152 2.05 6.42 2.60
CA ASN A 152 2.96 5.60 3.39
C ASN A 152 4.15 5.00 2.59
N GLU A 153 4.44 5.57 1.41
CA GLU A 153 5.54 5.11 0.56
C GLU A 153 6.46 6.25 0.11
N ARG A 154 5.98 7.13 -0.77
CA ARG A 154 6.84 8.12 -1.38
C ARG A 154 6.05 9.34 -1.90
N SER A 155 6.52 10.54 -1.61
CA SER A 155 6.02 11.77 -2.23
C SER A 155 6.53 11.93 -3.66
N ASP A 156 5.85 12.78 -4.41
CA ASP A 156 6.25 13.12 -5.79
C ASP A 156 7.36 14.18 -5.78
N HIS A 157 8.40 13.94 -6.56
CA HIS A 157 9.58 14.79 -6.66
C HIS A 157 9.26 16.23 -7.12
N ARG A 158 8.22 16.41 -7.93
CA ARG A 158 7.81 17.73 -8.42
C ARG A 158 7.36 18.66 -7.29
N TYR A 159 6.84 18.09 -6.22
CA TYR A 159 6.34 18.79 -5.03
C TYR A 159 7.35 18.87 -3.89
N ARG A 160 8.60 18.46 -4.12
CA ARG A 160 9.64 18.47 -3.08
C ARG A 160 9.94 19.87 -2.56
N VAL A 161 10.33 19.93 -1.31
CA VAL A 161 10.92 21.12 -0.70
C VAL A 161 12.24 21.45 -1.39
N THR A 162 12.48 22.73 -1.65
CA THR A 162 13.67 23.28 -2.26
C THR A 162 14.16 24.48 -1.44
N GLU A 163 15.31 25.05 -1.77
CA GLU A 163 15.86 26.24 -1.12
C GLU A 163 14.93 27.47 -1.23
N ASN A 164 14.07 27.49 -2.24
CA ASN A 164 13.11 28.59 -2.45
C ASN A 164 11.78 28.37 -1.72
N THR A 165 11.54 27.16 -1.16
CA THR A 165 10.31 26.87 -0.44
C THR A 165 10.27 27.64 0.87
N ARG A 166 9.15 28.31 1.14
CA ARG A 166 8.91 29.07 2.37
C ARG A 166 7.86 28.41 3.26
N ARG A 167 6.98 27.64 2.65
CA ARG A 167 5.82 27.05 3.29
C ARG A 167 5.66 25.60 2.84
N VAL A 168 5.41 24.71 3.79
CA VAL A 168 5.25 23.28 3.53
C VAL A 168 3.91 22.78 4.03
N LEU A 169 3.41 21.73 3.38
CA LEU A 169 2.34 20.89 3.89
C LEU A 169 2.93 19.56 4.36
N LEU A 170 2.64 19.21 5.61
CA LEU A 170 2.88 17.88 6.15
C LEU A 170 1.58 17.08 6.02
N LEU A 171 1.64 16.00 5.25
CA LEU A 171 0.51 15.12 5.01
C LEU A 171 0.70 13.81 5.78
N SER A 172 -0.28 13.42 6.54
CA SER A 172 -0.32 12.11 7.21
C SER A 172 -1.73 11.52 7.13
N ILE A 173 -1.85 10.23 7.36
CA ILE A 173 -3.14 9.55 7.38
C ILE A 173 -3.58 9.33 8.82
N LYS A 174 -4.79 9.75 9.15
CA LYS A 174 -5.49 9.32 10.35
C LYS A 174 -6.47 8.22 9.99
N VAL A 175 -6.29 7.05 10.55
CA VAL A 175 -7.35 6.05 10.59
C VAL A 175 -8.31 6.50 11.68
N LYS A 176 -9.61 6.65 11.38
CA LYS A 176 -10.59 6.78 12.45
C LYS A 176 -10.59 5.43 13.16
N ASP A 177 -10.09 5.42 14.39
CA ASP A 177 -10.37 4.31 15.29
C ASP A 177 -11.91 4.24 15.39
N GLY A 178 -12.45 3.11 14.97
CA GLY A 178 -13.88 2.86 15.07
C GLY A 178 -14.26 2.90 16.56
N GLU A 179 -15.20 3.76 16.91
CA GLU A 179 -15.95 3.66 18.16
C GLU A 179 -16.74 2.35 18.21
#